data_d17bfd45bd41cab2e7c3249e007a26c8
#
_entry.id   d17bfd45bd41cab2e7c3249e007a26c8
#
_cell.length_a   1.000
_cell.length_b   1.000
_cell.length_c   1.000
_cell.angle_alpha   90.00
_cell.angle_beta   90.00
_cell.angle_gamma   90.00
#
_symmetry.space_group_name_H-M   'P 1'
#
loop_
_entity.id
_entity.type
_entity.pdbx_description
1 polymer ?
#
loop_
_entity_poly.entity_id
_entity_poly.type
_entity_poly.pdbx_seq_one_letter_code
_entity_poly.pdbx_strand_id
1 'polypeptide(L)'
;SFAAMSENEDYLLLNGNDFEYAFVTLSRIYGYDTKTHELKCLTADLDVEISDVMVADFQQNVNGMDIEWLNDTEFLFPATVHGKVQLYRGNRDGKTELVYDQRVHLTDGHVIAGSDTVAVTYSTLTKTSELAVLDLVSGELDVLYQPNDAFFKEHALSEPEMFWYKGADDWDIQGWYVPPVAEKANHPAILYIHGGPQVCYGESYFHEMQVLAARGYGVIMLNPRGGNGYGQEFVAAILGDYGHKDFEDLMLGTDHVLAQHPEIDKDRVYVMGGSYGGFMTNWIVGHTDRFRAAISQRSISNWISFYGTSDIGAFFVEFQLQRDLSDAEGLWRLSPLAHAANAKTPILLMHSEQDLRCPMEQAEQFYVAMKKQGVDTKLITFPESNHGLSRNGLPNLRGK
;
A
#
# COMPACT_ATOMS: atom_id res chain seq x y z
N SER A 1 0.93 7.53 -16.60
CA SER A 1 0.17 8.62 -17.27
C SER A 1 -0.86 7.96 -18.18
N PHE A 2 -2.07 8.40 -18.11
CA PHE A 2 -3.21 7.92 -18.89
C PHE A 2 -3.73 9.06 -19.77
N ALA A 3 -4.29 8.73 -20.92
CA ALA A 3 -4.91 9.69 -21.83
C ALA A 3 -6.19 9.09 -22.43
N ALA A 4 -7.31 9.82 -22.36
CA ALA A 4 -8.58 9.43 -22.96
C ALA A 4 -9.10 10.53 -23.88
N MET A 5 -9.21 10.24 -25.17
CA MET A 5 -9.78 11.13 -26.17
C MET A 5 -11.30 11.06 -26.16
N SER A 6 -11.98 12.21 -26.27
CA SER A 6 -13.43 12.27 -26.48
C SER A 6 -13.82 11.66 -27.83
N GLU A 7 -15.06 11.18 -27.96
CA GLU A 7 -15.57 10.59 -29.21
C GLU A 7 -15.42 11.52 -30.41
N ASN A 8 -15.63 12.82 -30.20
CA ASN A 8 -15.48 13.86 -31.24
C ASN A 8 -14.03 14.26 -31.55
N GLU A 9 -13.04 13.67 -30.89
CA GLU A 9 -11.60 13.98 -31.01
C GLU A 9 -11.25 15.48 -30.73
N ASP A 10 -12.11 16.19 -30.02
CA ASP A 10 -11.90 17.62 -29.74
C ASP A 10 -11.40 17.91 -28.33
N TYR A 11 -11.38 16.88 -27.45
CA TYR A 11 -10.95 17.04 -26.06
C TYR A 11 -10.22 15.80 -25.54
N LEU A 12 -9.09 16.02 -24.89
CA LEU A 12 -8.24 14.95 -24.34
C LEU A 12 -8.19 15.07 -22.81
N LEU A 13 -8.50 14.01 -22.10
CA LEU A 13 -8.25 13.89 -20.67
C LEU A 13 -6.86 13.27 -20.44
N LEU A 14 -6.11 13.86 -19.52
CA LEU A 14 -4.77 13.43 -19.14
C LEU A 14 -4.71 13.24 -17.62
N ASN A 15 -4.17 12.14 -17.15
CA ASN A 15 -3.78 11.98 -15.76
C ASN A 15 -2.31 12.35 -15.58
N GLY A 16 -2.01 13.24 -14.65
CA GLY A 16 -0.66 13.71 -14.38
C GLY A 16 -0.59 14.63 -13.16
N ASN A 17 0.58 15.21 -12.93
CA ASN A 17 0.80 16.21 -11.88
C ASN A 17 1.91 17.19 -12.30
N ASP A 18 2.11 18.23 -11.51
CA ASP A 18 3.09 19.30 -11.73
C ASP A 18 4.42 19.10 -10.98
N PHE A 19 4.56 17.99 -10.27
CA PHE A 19 5.73 17.66 -9.44
C PHE A 19 6.02 18.66 -8.29
N GLU A 20 5.04 19.42 -7.81
CA GLU A 20 5.23 20.35 -6.69
C GLU A 20 5.84 19.66 -5.46
N TYR A 21 5.41 18.44 -5.16
CA TYR A 21 5.94 17.59 -4.08
C TYR A 21 6.79 16.44 -4.64
N ALA A 22 7.58 16.72 -5.70
CA ALA A 22 8.28 15.69 -6.44
C ALA A 22 7.31 14.57 -6.90
N PHE A 23 7.71 13.31 -6.88
CA PHE A 23 6.83 12.23 -7.36
C PHE A 23 5.80 11.72 -6.32
N VAL A 24 5.70 12.36 -5.15
CA VAL A 24 4.59 12.15 -4.21
C VAL A 24 3.46 13.18 -4.42
N THR A 25 3.56 14.01 -5.44
CA THR A 25 2.48 14.90 -5.86
C THR A 25 1.30 14.06 -6.31
N LEU A 26 0.12 14.30 -5.71
CA LEU A 26 -1.11 13.59 -6.07
C LEU A 26 -1.46 13.80 -7.54
N SER A 27 -1.96 12.75 -8.16
CA SER A 27 -2.41 12.80 -9.55
C SER A 27 -3.64 13.69 -9.70
N ARG A 28 -3.73 14.40 -10.83
CA ARG A 28 -4.83 15.29 -11.22
C ARG A 28 -5.30 14.94 -12.62
N ILE A 29 -6.54 15.27 -12.93
CA ILE A 29 -7.04 15.20 -14.30
C ILE A 29 -6.93 16.57 -14.96
N TYR A 30 -6.27 16.60 -16.11
CA TYR A 30 -6.18 17.77 -16.98
C TYR A 30 -6.99 17.52 -18.24
N GLY A 31 -7.73 18.53 -18.66
CA GLY A 31 -8.42 18.57 -19.93
C GLY A 31 -7.66 19.42 -20.93
N TYR A 32 -7.42 18.89 -22.12
CA TYR A 32 -6.79 19.61 -23.23
C TYR A 32 -7.77 19.74 -24.39
N ASP A 33 -8.13 20.98 -24.74
CA ASP A 33 -8.94 21.29 -25.90
C ASP A 33 -8.05 21.30 -27.15
N THR A 34 -8.32 20.43 -28.12
CA THR A 34 -7.49 20.26 -29.32
C THR A 34 -7.65 21.41 -30.30
N LYS A 35 -8.73 22.22 -30.21
CA LYS A 35 -9.01 23.35 -31.08
C LYS A 35 -8.42 24.67 -30.57
N THR A 36 -8.56 24.90 -29.27
CA THR A 36 -8.05 26.13 -28.63
C THR A 36 -6.62 25.96 -28.11
N HIS A 37 -6.15 24.72 -27.94
CA HIS A 37 -4.88 24.35 -27.31
C HIS A 37 -4.79 24.75 -25.83
N GLU A 38 -5.92 24.91 -25.16
CA GLU A 38 -5.99 25.21 -23.74
C GLU A 38 -5.83 23.94 -22.92
N LEU A 39 -4.97 23.97 -21.90
CA LEU A 39 -4.82 22.95 -20.89
C LEU A 39 -5.37 23.46 -19.56
N LYS A 40 -6.32 22.73 -18.96
CA LYS A 40 -6.97 23.10 -17.71
C LYS A 40 -6.94 21.93 -16.71
N CYS A 41 -6.57 22.18 -15.46
CA CYS A 41 -6.77 21.20 -14.39
C CYS A 41 -8.26 21.12 -14.02
N LEU A 42 -8.85 19.93 -14.18
CA LEU A 42 -10.28 19.70 -13.94
C LEU A 42 -10.59 19.24 -12.52
N THR A 43 -9.60 18.82 -11.76
CA THR A 43 -9.73 18.26 -10.39
C THR A 43 -8.89 19.02 -9.37
N ALA A 44 -8.65 20.33 -9.61
CA ALA A 44 -7.82 21.17 -8.74
C ALA A 44 -8.32 21.23 -7.28
N ASP A 45 -9.63 21.16 -7.08
CA ASP A 45 -10.29 21.29 -5.77
C ASP A 45 -10.33 19.94 -4.98
N LEU A 46 -9.86 18.84 -5.58
CA LEU A 46 -9.84 17.52 -4.92
C LEU A 46 -8.47 17.25 -4.31
N ASP A 47 -8.44 16.95 -3.01
CA ASP A 47 -7.25 16.50 -2.30
C ASP A 47 -7.24 14.97 -2.14
N VAL A 48 -7.24 14.26 -3.28
CA VAL A 48 -7.30 12.79 -3.36
C VAL A 48 -6.33 12.26 -4.42
N GLU A 49 -5.87 11.03 -4.26
CA GLU A 49 -5.11 10.34 -5.30
C GLU A 49 -6.06 9.78 -6.36
N ILE A 50 -5.93 10.27 -7.61
CA ILE A 50 -6.75 9.84 -8.75
C ILE A 50 -6.12 8.61 -9.40
N SER A 51 -6.36 7.49 -8.78
CA SER A 51 -6.06 6.12 -9.23
C SER A 51 -6.40 5.14 -8.12
N ASP A 52 -6.28 3.84 -8.40
CA ASP A 52 -6.24 2.79 -7.40
C ASP A 52 -4.79 2.58 -6.94
N VAL A 53 -4.50 2.91 -5.68
CA VAL A 53 -3.20 2.70 -5.02
C VAL A 53 -3.30 1.79 -3.80
N MET A 54 -4.41 1.06 -3.67
CA MET A 54 -4.57 0.10 -2.59
C MET A 54 -3.71 -1.14 -2.82
N VAL A 55 -3.07 -1.63 -1.75
CA VAL A 55 -2.31 -2.87 -1.83
C VAL A 55 -3.19 -4.07 -1.49
N ALA A 56 -3.04 -5.12 -2.29
CA ALA A 56 -3.56 -6.45 -2.04
C ALA A 56 -2.57 -7.49 -2.57
N ASP A 57 -2.69 -8.73 -2.11
CA ASP A 57 -1.82 -9.82 -2.56
C ASP A 57 -2.53 -10.78 -3.51
N PHE A 58 -3.82 -10.59 -3.72
CA PHE A 58 -4.66 -11.41 -4.59
C PHE A 58 -5.13 -10.65 -5.84
N GLN A 59 -4.36 -9.70 -6.28
CA GLN A 59 -4.60 -9.00 -7.55
C GLN A 59 -4.01 -9.79 -8.71
N GLN A 60 -4.85 -10.15 -9.65
CA GLN A 60 -4.45 -10.92 -10.83
C GLN A 60 -4.17 -9.96 -12.01
N ASN A 61 -3.10 -9.19 -11.93
CA ASN A 61 -2.68 -8.27 -13.01
C ASN A 61 -3.77 -7.28 -13.46
N VAL A 62 -4.64 -6.85 -12.58
CA VAL A 62 -5.59 -5.78 -12.87
C VAL A 62 -4.85 -4.44 -12.88
N ASN A 63 -5.15 -3.61 -13.86
CA ASN A 63 -4.53 -2.29 -14.01
C ASN A 63 -5.25 -1.20 -13.20
N GLY A 64 -6.32 -1.56 -12.50
CA GLY A 64 -7.24 -0.60 -11.90
C GLY A 64 -8.20 -0.02 -12.93
N MET A 65 -9.23 0.69 -12.44
CA MET A 65 -10.16 1.40 -13.31
C MET A 65 -9.48 2.67 -13.86
N ASP A 66 -9.61 2.88 -15.16
CA ASP A 66 -9.12 4.07 -15.85
C ASP A 66 -10.16 5.22 -15.80
N ILE A 67 -9.75 6.40 -16.31
CA ILE A 67 -10.67 7.53 -16.55
C ILE A 67 -11.44 7.24 -17.83
N GLU A 68 -12.77 7.22 -17.78
CA GLU A 68 -13.60 6.89 -18.93
C GLU A 68 -14.64 7.99 -19.23
N TRP A 69 -14.86 8.28 -20.49
CA TRP A 69 -15.92 9.16 -20.93
C TRP A 69 -17.29 8.52 -20.75
N LEU A 70 -18.22 9.22 -20.06
CA LEU A 70 -19.64 8.87 -19.99
C LEU A 70 -20.39 9.38 -21.24
N ASN A 71 -19.96 10.55 -21.73
CA ASN A 71 -20.46 11.23 -22.92
C ASN A 71 -19.44 12.29 -23.37
N ASP A 72 -19.75 13.11 -24.37
CA ASP A 72 -18.84 14.15 -24.88
C ASP A 72 -18.43 15.22 -23.87
N THR A 73 -19.08 15.33 -22.72
CA THR A 73 -18.85 16.40 -21.74
C THR A 73 -18.51 15.92 -20.34
N GLU A 74 -18.86 14.68 -20.01
CA GLU A 74 -18.71 14.12 -18.67
C GLU A 74 -17.85 12.85 -18.71
N PHE A 75 -17.12 12.61 -17.65
CA PHE A 75 -16.25 11.44 -17.48
C PHE A 75 -16.35 10.90 -16.06
N LEU A 76 -16.01 9.62 -15.91
CA LEU A 76 -15.92 8.90 -14.65
C LEU A 76 -14.45 8.64 -14.34
N PHE A 77 -14.08 8.72 -13.05
CA PHE A 77 -12.73 8.42 -12.61
C PHE A 77 -12.69 7.87 -11.19
N PRO A 78 -11.74 6.94 -10.91
CA PRO A 78 -11.51 6.43 -9.58
C PRO A 78 -10.62 7.35 -8.76
N ALA A 79 -10.79 7.30 -7.43
CA ALA A 79 -9.86 7.89 -6.49
C ALA A 79 -9.72 7.01 -5.25
N THR A 80 -8.51 6.88 -4.72
CA THR A 80 -8.26 6.17 -3.46
C THR A 80 -8.44 7.12 -2.29
N VAL A 81 -9.39 6.81 -1.41
CA VAL A 81 -9.71 7.62 -0.23
C VAL A 81 -10.01 6.73 0.96
N HIS A 82 -9.28 6.90 2.07
CA HIS A 82 -9.49 6.20 3.34
C HIS A 82 -9.63 4.68 3.19
N GLY A 83 -8.71 4.08 2.41
CA GLY A 83 -8.66 2.63 2.21
C GLY A 83 -9.81 2.05 1.38
N LYS A 84 -10.41 2.83 0.49
CA LYS A 84 -11.41 2.39 -0.50
C LYS A 84 -11.24 3.13 -1.81
N VAL A 85 -11.77 2.56 -2.89
CA VAL A 85 -11.83 3.22 -4.19
C VAL A 85 -13.19 3.85 -4.36
N GLN A 86 -13.22 5.19 -4.40
CA GLN A 86 -14.39 5.99 -4.70
C GLN A 86 -14.49 6.25 -6.20
N LEU A 87 -15.68 6.49 -6.73
CA LEU A 87 -15.88 6.98 -8.09
C LEU A 87 -16.43 8.39 -8.08
N TYR A 88 -15.86 9.21 -8.92
CA TYR A 88 -16.27 10.60 -9.17
C TYR A 88 -16.71 10.77 -10.61
N ARG A 89 -17.76 11.58 -10.81
CA ARG A 89 -18.14 12.12 -12.11
C ARG A 89 -17.51 13.51 -12.24
N GLY A 90 -16.80 13.75 -13.32
CA GLY A 90 -16.24 15.05 -13.67
C GLY A 90 -16.79 15.57 -14.99
N ASN A 91 -16.61 16.87 -15.27
CA ASN A 91 -16.95 17.46 -16.55
C ASN A 91 -15.87 18.40 -17.08
N ARG A 92 -16.00 18.84 -18.34
CA ARG A 92 -15.04 19.78 -18.99
C ARG A 92 -14.94 21.14 -18.31
N ASP A 93 -15.95 21.54 -17.51
CA ASP A 93 -15.92 22.79 -16.74
C ASP A 93 -15.11 22.67 -15.45
N GLY A 94 -14.69 21.45 -15.06
CA GLY A 94 -13.96 21.17 -13.83
C GLY A 94 -14.86 21.01 -12.61
N LYS A 95 -16.14 20.74 -12.79
CA LYS A 95 -17.03 20.34 -11.69
C LYS A 95 -16.89 18.84 -11.46
N THR A 96 -16.81 18.45 -10.20
CA THR A 96 -16.68 17.05 -9.76
C THR A 96 -17.78 16.70 -8.77
N GLU A 97 -18.27 15.48 -8.83
CA GLU A 97 -19.28 14.91 -7.95
C GLU A 97 -18.89 13.50 -7.53
N LEU A 98 -18.98 13.20 -6.23
CA LEU A 98 -18.81 11.85 -5.71
C LEU A 98 -20.07 11.02 -6.01
N VAL A 99 -19.94 9.96 -6.81
CA VAL A 99 -21.08 9.13 -7.25
C VAL A 99 -21.07 7.73 -6.62
N TYR A 100 -19.94 7.29 -6.07
CA TYR A 100 -19.86 6.00 -5.38
C TYR A 100 -18.86 6.05 -4.22
N ASP A 101 -19.30 5.62 -3.02
CA ASP A 101 -18.51 5.65 -1.78
C ASP A 101 -18.85 4.47 -0.83
N GLN A 102 -18.77 3.25 -1.34
CA GLN A 102 -18.98 2.05 -0.52
C GLN A 102 -17.67 1.46 -0.03
N ARG A 103 -17.73 0.65 1.04
CA ARG A 103 -16.57 -0.03 1.63
C ARG A 103 -16.18 -1.26 0.81
N VAL A 104 -15.69 -1.02 -0.40
CA VAL A 104 -15.19 -2.04 -1.31
C VAL A 104 -13.93 -1.54 -2.02
N HIS A 105 -13.17 -2.46 -2.56
CA HIS A 105 -12.10 -2.18 -3.49
C HIS A 105 -12.60 -2.48 -4.91
N LEU A 106 -12.94 -1.45 -5.68
CA LEU A 106 -13.17 -1.59 -7.12
C LEU A 106 -11.82 -1.85 -7.78
N THR A 107 -11.62 -3.06 -8.29
CA THR A 107 -10.31 -3.49 -8.84
C THR A 107 -10.18 -3.24 -10.33
N ASP A 108 -11.29 -3.09 -11.04
CA ASP A 108 -11.36 -2.70 -12.45
C ASP A 108 -12.80 -2.27 -12.78
N GLY A 109 -12.99 -1.55 -13.89
CA GLY A 109 -14.32 -1.14 -14.31
C GLY A 109 -14.35 -0.50 -15.68
N HIS A 110 -15.48 -0.71 -16.40
CA HIS A 110 -15.74 -0.11 -17.69
C HIS A 110 -17.18 0.41 -17.77
N VAL A 111 -17.32 1.64 -18.23
CA VAL A 111 -18.63 2.27 -18.47
C VAL A 111 -19.41 1.49 -19.56
N ILE A 112 -20.66 1.14 -19.26
CA ILE A 112 -21.55 0.53 -20.25
C ILE A 112 -22.14 1.65 -21.11
N ALA A 113 -21.77 1.67 -22.39
CA ALA A 113 -22.12 2.75 -23.30
C ALA A 113 -23.62 3.04 -23.32
N GLY A 114 -23.96 4.32 -23.17
CA GLY A 114 -25.35 4.81 -23.22
C GLY A 114 -26.17 4.53 -21.96
N SER A 115 -25.51 4.21 -20.83
CA SER A 115 -26.18 3.97 -19.55
C SER A 115 -25.42 4.65 -18.40
N ASP A 116 -26.08 4.82 -17.25
CA ASP A 116 -25.46 5.20 -15.96
C ASP A 116 -24.99 3.97 -15.18
N THR A 117 -24.43 2.96 -15.86
CA THR A 117 -23.96 1.73 -15.25
C THR A 117 -22.52 1.41 -15.64
N VAL A 118 -21.81 0.73 -14.75
CA VAL A 118 -20.41 0.32 -14.93
C VAL A 118 -20.28 -1.18 -14.67
N ALA A 119 -19.70 -1.91 -15.60
CA ALA A 119 -19.27 -3.27 -15.34
C ALA A 119 -18.00 -3.22 -14.50
N VAL A 120 -18.02 -3.81 -13.30
CA VAL A 120 -16.91 -3.73 -12.35
C VAL A 120 -16.47 -5.09 -11.86
N THR A 121 -15.17 -5.21 -11.59
CA THR A 121 -14.68 -6.23 -10.67
C THR A 121 -14.37 -5.60 -9.34
N TYR A 122 -14.65 -6.31 -8.25
CA TYR A 122 -14.45 -5.77 -6.91
C TYR A 122 -14.03 -6.84 -5.91
N SER A 123 -13.46 -6.38 -4.82
CA SER A 123 -13.06 -7.16 -3.65
C SER A 123 -13.58 -6.48 -2.39
N THR A 124 -13.76 -7.27 -1.33
CA THR A 124 -13.99 -6.79 0.03
C THR A 124 -12.96 -7.41 0.96
N LEU A 125 -12.99 -7.12 2.24
CA LEU A 125 -12.07 -7.73 3.23
C LEU A 125 -12.18 -9.27 3.30
N THR A 126 -13.31 -9.84 2.89
CA THR A 126 -13.59 -11.29 2.99
C THR A 126 -13.94 -11.95 1.67
N LYS A 127 -13.93 -11.20 0.56
CA LYS A 127 -14.23 -11.73 -0.78
C LYS A 127 -13.28 -11.15 -1.82
N THR A 128 -13.02 -11.88 -2.87
CA THR A 128 -12.13 -11.43 -3.94
C THR A 128 -12.68 -11.72 -5.32
N SER A 129 -12.41 -10.79 -6.24
CA SER A 129 -12.62 -10.92 -7.68
C SER A 129 -14.06 -11.28 -8.07
N GLU A 130 -15.04 -10.59 -7.48
CA GLU A 130 -16.44 -10.70 -7.91
C GLU A 130 -16.70 -9.77 -9.11
N LEU A 131 -17.54 -10.19 -10.05
CA LEU A 131 -18.01 -9.38 -11.18
C LEU A 131 -19.42 -8.88 -10.89
N ALA A 132 -19.64 -7.57 -11.08
CA ALA A 132 -20.93 -6.94 -10.87
C ALA A 132 -21.20 -5.86 -11.91
N VAL A 133 -22.45 -5.41 -11.97
CA VAL A 133 -22.84 -4.14 -12.58
C VAL A 133 -23.13 -3.14 -11.45
N LEU A 134 -22.45 -2.02 -11.46
CA LEU A 134 -22.69 -0.90 -10.56
C LEU A 134 -23.63 0.10 -11.26
N ASP A 135 -24.74 0.40 -10.60
CA ASP A 135 -25.64 1.50 -10.98
C ASP A 135 -25.15 2.79 -10.30
N LEU A 136 -24.75 3.79 -11.10
CA LEU A 136 -24.20 5.06 -10.60
C LEU A 136 -25.27 5.98 -9.97
N VAL A 137 -26.55 5.70 -10.18
CA VAL A 137 -27.66 6.48 -9.60
C VAL A 137 -28.04 5.97 -8.23
N SER A 138 -28.17 4.64 -8.08
CA SER A 138 -28.54 4.02 -6.80
C SER A 138 -27.34 3.67 -5.93
N GLY A 139 -26.15 3.50 -6.52
CA GLY A 139 -24.96 3.00 -5.86
C GLY A 139 -25.02 1.49 -5.56
N GLU A 140 -25.98 0.77 -6.15
CA GLU A 140 -26.15 -0.67 -5.94
C GLU A 140 -25.23 -1.48 -6.87
N LEU A 141 -24.68 -2.57 -6.32
CA LEU A 141 -23.92 -3.59 -7.05
C LEU A 141 -24.82 -4.80 -7.31
N ASP A 142 -25.15 -5.04 -8.58
CA ASP A 142 -25.81 -6.28 -9.01
C ASP A 142 -24.76 -7.33 -9.36
N VAL A 143 -24.56 -8.29 -8.46
CA VAL A 143 -23.51 -9.30 -8.57
C VAL A 143 -23.85 -10.34 -9.61
N LEU A 144 -23.05 -10.40 -10.67
CA LEU A 144 -23.25 -11.32 -11.80
C LEU A 144 -22.52 -12.65 -11.65
N TYR A 145 -21.30 -12.63 -11.03
CA TYR A 145 -20.47 -13.82 -10.97
C TYR A 145 -19.53 -13.80 -9.75
N GLN A 146 -19.49 -14.91 -9.03
CA GLN A 146 -18.69 -15.13 -7.83
C GLN A 146 -17.82 -16.37 -7.99
N PRO A 147 -16.65 -16.25 -8.62
CA PRO A 147 -15.81 -17.40 -8.99
C PRO A 147 -15.31 -18.22 -7.79
N ASN A 148 -15.16 -17.57 -6.63
CA ASN A 148 -14.60 -18.19 -5.43
C ASN A 148 -15.67 -18.50 -4.35
N ASP A 149 -16.96 -18.43 -4.67
CA ASP A 149 -18.05 -18.61 -3.71
C ASP A 149 -18.00 -19.98 -3.01
N ALA A 150 -17.68 -21.05 -3.73
CA ALA A 150 -17.50 -22.38 -3.14
C ALA A 150 -16.40 -22.43 -2.10
N PHE A 151 -15.25 -21.81 -2.39
CA PHE A 151 -14.12 -21.72 -1.47
C PHE A 151 -14.50 -20.95 -0.19
N PHE A 152 -15.13 -19.78 -0.33
CA PHE A 152 -15.53 -18.95 0.82
C PHE A 152 -16.63 -19.57 1.68
N LYS A 153 -17.46 -20.46 1.12
CA LYS A 153 -18.45 -21.23 1.89
C LYS A 153 -17.82 -22.38 2.71
N GLU A 154 -16.71 -22.93 2.25
CA GLU A 154 -16.03 -24.06 2.90
C GLU A 154 -14.96 -23.63 3.92
N HIS A 155 -14.50 -22.37 3.87
CA HIS A 155 -13.41 -21.87 4.70
C HIS A 155 -13.88 -20.69 5.55
N ALA A 156 -13.66 -20.80 6.84
CA ALA A 156 -13.90 -19.70 7.76
C ALA A 156 -12.81 -18.63 7.56
N LEU A 157 -13.23 -17.39 7.39
CA LEU A 157 -12.37 -16.22 7.32
C LEU A 157 -12.50 -15.38 8.58
N SER A 158 -11.47 -14.58 8.83
CA SER A 158 -11.54 -13.51 9.82
C SER A 158 -12.27 -12.31 9.24
N GLU A 159 -13.08 -11.63 10.07
CA GLU A 159 -13.70 -10.34 9.75
C GLU A 159 -12.83 -9.22 10.29
N PRO A 160 -12.08 -8.48 9.42
CA PRO A 160 -11.23 -7.38 9.87
C PRO A 160 -12.04 -6.21 10.42
N GLU A 161 -11.53 -5.61 11.50
CA GLU A 161 -12.12 -4.46 12.17
C GLU A 161 -11.34 -3.19 11.79
N MET A 162 -12.00 -2.24 11.12
CA MET A 162 -11.43 -0.94 10.79
C MET A 162 -11.49 0.00 11.98
N PHE A 163 -10.42 0.73 12.24
CA PHE A 163 -10.35 1.72 13.32
C PHE A 163 -9.53 2.95 12.92
N TRP A 164 -9.71 4.01 13.70
CA TRP A 164 -8.87 5.21 13.65
C TRP A 164 -8.22 5.43 15.01
N TYR A 165 -7.00 5.95 15.01
CA TYR A 165 -6.28 6.32 16.22
C TYR A 165 -5.47 7.59 15.99
N LYS A 166 -4.99 8.20 17.08
CA LYS A 166 -4.09 9.33 17.04
C LYS A 166 -2.64 8.85 16.92
N GLY A 167 -2.01 9.15 15.79
CA GLY A 167 -0.60 8.94 15.54
C GLY A 167 0.27 10.06 16.08
N ALA A 168 1.50 10.17 15.61
CA ALA A 168 2.40 11.26 15.94
C ALA A 168 1.75 12.61 15.61
N ASP A 169 2.03 13.61 16.43
CA ASP A 169 1.48 14.97 16.30
C ASP A 169 -0.07 15.03 16.27
N ASP A 170 -0.75 14.06 16.90
CA ASP A 170 -2.22 13.92 16.97
C ASP A 170 -2.91 13.75 15.60
N TRP A 171 -2.20 13.30 14.57
CA TRP A 171 -2.80 13.02 13.27
C TRP A 171 -3.71 11.80 13.33
N ASP A 172 -4.80 11.83 12.55
CA ASP A 172 -5.69 10.70 12.41
C ASP A 172 -5.09 9.65 11.48
N ILE A 173 -4.83 8.46 12.01
CA ILE A 173 -4.27 7.32 11.30
C ILE A 173 -5.29 6.20 11.24
N GLN A 174 -5.48 5.62 10.06
CA GLN A 174 -6.40 4.49 9.84
C GLN A 174 -5.67 3.16 9.91
N GLY A 175 -6.35 2.16 10.46
CA GLY A 175 -5.85 0.80 10.53
C GLY A 175 -6.96 -0.24 10.51
N TRP A 176 -6.56 -1.49 10.37
CA TRP A 176 -7.42 -2.67 10.46
C TRP A 176 -6.77 -3.68 11.42
N TYR A 177 -7.59 -4.27 12.25
CA TYR A 177 -7.21 -5.43 13.03
C TYR A 177 -7.92 -6.65 12.46
N VAL A 178 -7.15 -7.68 12.12
CA VAL A 178 -7.65 -8.97 11.62
C VAL A 178 -7.55 -9.96 12.78
N PRO A 179 -8.63 -10.26 13.51
CA PRO A 179 -8.59 -11.20 14.62
C PRO A 179 -8.30 -12.62 14.14
N PRO A 180 -7.81 -13.53 15.02
CA PRO A 180 -7.72 -14.94 14.68
C PRO A 180 -9.08 -15.51 14.29
N VAL A 181 -9.12 -16.41 13.28
CA VAL A 181 -10.36 -17.08 12.85
C VAL A 181 -11.04 -17.84 13.99
N ALA A 182 -10.24 -18.53 14.81
CA ALA A 182 -10.73 -19.18 16.02
C ALA A 182 -10.47 -18.25 17.21
N GLU A 183 -11.53 -17.86 17.91
CA GLU A 183 -11.40 -17.11 19.16
C GLU A 183 -10.46 -17.84 20.13
N LYS A 184 -9.42 -17.16 20.57
CA LYS A 184 -8.43 -17.70 21.47
C LYS A 184 -7.91 -16.61 22.40
N ALA A 185 -8.11 -16.79 23.68
CA ALA A 185 -7.44 -15.97 24.68
C ALA A 185 -5.91 -16.13 24.59
N ASN A 186 -5.17 -15.05 24.86
CA ASN A 186 -3.71 -15.01 24.80
C ASN A 186 -3.15 -15.46 23.45
N HIS A 187 -3.69 -14.94 22.34
CA HIS A 187 -3.15 -15.20 21.02
C HIS A 187 -2.01 -14.21 20.67
N PRO A 188 -1.06 -14.61 19.82
CA PRO A 188 -0.03 -13.72 19.32
C PRO A 188 -0.58 -12.71 18.32
N ALA A 189 0.12 -11.57 18.13
CA ALA A 189 -0.21 -10.61 17.09
C ALA A 189 1.01 -10.25 16.22
N ILE A 190 0.74 -9.78 15.02
CA ILE A 190 1.75 -9.37 14.05
C ILE A 190 1.41 -7.96 13.57
N LEU A 191 2.32 -7.01 13.77
CA LEU A 191 2.30 -5.75 13.03
C LEU A 191 2.83 -6.04 11.61
N TYR A 192 1.94 -5.96 10.61
CA TYR A 192 2.31 -6.17 9.21
C TYR A 192 2.33 -4.81 8.48
N ILE A 193 3.52 -4.40 8.01
CA ILE A 193 3.76 -3.09 7.41
C ILE A 193 3.78 -3.21 5.89
N HIS A 194 2.93 -2.42 5.19
CA HIS A 194 2.87 -2.42 3.74
C HIS A 194 4.14 -1.86 3.09
N GLY A 195 4.31 -2.14 1.80
CA GLY A 195 5.35 -1.52 0.96
C GLY A 195 4.94 -0.11 0.49
N GLY A 196 5.68 0.44 -0.43
CA GLY A 196 5.49 1.79 -0.99
C GLY A 196 6.58 2.74 -0.55
N PRO A 197 6.32 3.75 0.30
CA PRO A 197 5.17 3.97 1.19
C PRO A 197 3.90 4.52 0.55
N GLN A 198 3.95 5.12 -0.65
CA GLN A 198 2.85 5.79 -1.34
C GLN A 198 1.77 4.83 -1.87
N VAL A 199 1.24 4.02 -0.98
CA VAL A 199 0.11 3.09 -1.16
C VAL A 199 -0.68 3.05 0.14
N CYS A 200 -1.76 2.28 0.23
CA CYS A 200 -2.47 2.05 1.48
C CYS A 200 -3.06 0.64 1.56
N TYR A 201 -3.25 0.13 2.77
CA TYR A 201 -4.21 -0.92 3.06
C TYR A 201 -5.63 -0.39 2.96
N GLY A 202 -6.60 -1.27 2.74
CA GLY A 202 -7.99 -0.86 2.67
C GLY A 202 -8.95 -2.04 2.63
N GLU A 203 -10.15 -1.77 2.15
CA GLU A 203 -11.30 -2.67 2.07
C GLU A 203 -11.11 -3.74 0.98
N SER A 204 -9.98 -4.42 0.97
CA SER A 204 -9.59 -5.42 -0.01
C SER A 204 -9.23 -6.75 0.64
N TYR A 205 -9.52 -7.84 -0.06
CA TYR A 205 -9.09 -9.17 0.38
C TYR A 205 -7.58 -9.27 0.38
N PHE A 206 -7.03 -9.70 1.51
CA PHE A 206 -5.61 -9.95 1.65
C PHE A 206 -5.39 -11.40 2.12
N HIS A 207 -4.98 -12.27 1.20
CA HIS A 207 -4.89 -13.70 1.45
C HIS A 207 -3.89 -14.04 2.56
N GLU A 208 -2.72 -13.41 2.55
CA GLU A 208 -1.69 -13.63 3.57
C GLU A 208 -2.19 -13.31 4.99
N MET A 209 -2.96 -12.22 5.13
CA MET A 209 -3.55 -11.85 6.43
C MET A 209 -4.58 -12.90 6.89
N GLN A 210 -5.41 -13.40 5.98
CA GLN A 210 -6.36 -14.48 6.28
C GLN A 210 -5.67 -15.79 6.66
N VAL A 211 -4.55 -16.13 5.99
CA VAL A 211 -3.74 -17.30 6.35
C VAL A 211 -3.14 -17.17 7.75
N LEU A 212 -2.60 -15.98 8.09
CA LEU A 212 -2.07 -15.71 9.43
C LEU A 212 -3.17 -15.79 10.49
N ALA A 213 -4.35 -15.22 10.22
CA ALA A 213 -5.51 -15.31 11.11
C ALA A 213 -6.00 -16.75 11.31
N ALA A 214 -6.02 -17.56 10.24
CA ALA A 214 -6.35 -18.98 10.31
C ALA A 214 -5.31 -19.80 11.12
N ARG A 215 -4.06 -19.33 11.21
CA ARG A 215 -2.99 -19.89 12.04
C ARG A 215 -3.05 -19.42 13.49
N GLY A 216 -4.01 -18.56 13.85
CA GLY A 216 -4.26 -18.09 15.21
C GLY A 216 -3.47 -16.83 15.59
N TYR A 217 -3.00 -16.05 14.63
CA TYR A 217 -2.42 -14.74 14.84
C TYR A 217 -3.48 -13.64 14.66
N GLY A 218 -3.46 -12.63 15.52
CA GLY A 218 -4.04 -11.35 15.19
C GLY A 218 -3.10 -10.58 14.24
N VAL A 219 -3.64 -9.87 13.24
CA VAL A 219 -2.81 -9.07 12.33
C VAL A 219 -3.20 -7.60 12.41
N ILE A 220 -2.22 -6.74 12.64
CA ILE A 220 -2.36 -5.29 12.74
C ILE A 220 -1.88 -4.68 11.42
N MET A 221 -2.77 -4.02 10.72
CA MET A 221 -2.50 -3.34 9.44
C MET A 221 -2.73 -1.85 9.64
N LEU A 222 -1.71 -1.01 9.41
CA LEU A 222 -1.77 0.42 9.64
C LEU A 222 -1.36 1.18 8.39
N ASN A 223 -1.95 2.36 8.18
CA ASN A 223 -1.57 3.29 7.12
C ASN A 223 -0.85 4.51 7.72
N PRO A 224 0.45 4.42 8.02
CA PRO A 224 1.19 5.55 8.57
C PRO A 224 1.31 6.68 7.55
N ARG A 225 1.65 7.89 8.03
CA ARG A 225 1.95 9.02 7.14
C ARG A 225 2.99 8.63 6.08
N GLY A 226 2.91 9.27 4.92
CA GLY A 226 3.66 8.88 3.73
C GLY A 226 2.89 7.90 2.82
N GLY A 227 1.82 7.27 3.33
CA GLY A 227 0.88 6.49 2.53
C GLY A 227 -0.09 7.38 1.75
N ASN A 228 -0.74 6.82 0.73
CA ASN A 228 -1.78 7.49 -0.05
C ASN A 228 -3.19 7.29 0.53
N GLY A 229 -4.14 8.12 0.05
CA GLY A 229 -5.55 8.03 0.43
C GLY A 229 -5.98 9.01 1.54
N TYR A 230 -5.09 9.91 1.98
CA TYR A 230 -5.31 10.84 3.09
C TYR A 230 -4.94 12.29 2.77
N GLY A 231 -4.84 12.64 1.49
CA GLY A 231 -4.49 13.97 1.01
C GLY A 231 -3.00 14.22 0.80
N GLN A 232 -2.68 15.37 0.18
CA GLN A 232 -1.31 15.72 -0.22
C GLN A 232 -0.37 15.94 0.97
N GLU A 233 -0.84 16.59 2.02
CA GLU A 233 -0.03 16.83 3.22
C GLU A 233 0.40 15.51 3.87
N PHE A 234 -0.51 14.54 3.94
CA PHE A 234 -0.26 13.24 4.55
C PHE A 234 0.79 12.43 3.77
N VAL A 235 0.67 12.35 2.45
CA VAL A 235 1.63 11.60 1.63
C VAL A 235 3.00 12.28 1.58
N ALA A 236 3.05 13.63 1.60
CA ALA A 236 4.30 14.38 1.57
C ALA A 236 5.03 14.43 2.91
N ALA A 237 4.36 14.13 4.02
CA ALA A 237 4.92 14.23 5.36
C ALA A 237 6.13 13.32 5.64
N ILE A 238 6.35 12.31 4.81
CA ILE A 238 7.50 11.40 4.95
C ILE A 238 8.77 11.91 4.25
N LEU A 239 8.65 12.92 3.36
CA LEU A 239 9.79 13.40 2.59
C LEU A 239 10.92 13.90 3.51
N GLY A 240 12.10 13.29 3.36
CA GLY A 240 13.27 13.59 4.20
C GLY A 240 13.20 13.09 5.64
N ASP A 241 12.12 12.42 6.06
CA ASP A 241 11.85 12.02 7.46
C ASP A 241 11.60 10.52 7.67
N TYR A 242 12.12 9.68 6.80
CA TYR A 242 11.96 8.22 6.88
C TYR A 242 12.46 7.65 8.22
N GLY A 243 11.63 6.86 8.88
CA GLY A 243 11.97 6.18 10.13
C GLY A 243 11.73 7.01 11.41
N HIS A 244 11.12 8.17 11.33
CA HIS A 244 10.80 9.01 12.49
C HIS A 244 9.30 9.02 12.79
N LYS A 245 8.55 9.93 12.16
CA LYS A 245 7.11 10.08 12.46
C LYS A 245 6.27 8.91 11.92
N ASP A 246 6.64 8.31 10.82
CA ASP A 246 6.06 7.09 10.29
C ASP A 246 6.29 5.89 11.24
N PHE A 247 7.49 5.78 11.84
CA PHE A 247 7.77 4.80 12.90
C PHE A 247 6.92 5.07 14.15
N GLU A 248 6.80 6.33 14.57
CA GLU A 248 5.98 6.71 15.73
C GLU A 248 4.50 6.38 15.51
N ASP A 249 3.96 6.64 14.31
CA ASP A 249 2.59 6.25 13.93
C ASP A 249 2.37 4.74 14.10
N LEU A 250 3.31 3.92 13.63
CA LEU A 250 3.23 2.45 13.74
C LEU A 250 3.30 1.97 15.19
N MET A 251 4.14 2.59 16.03
CA MET A 251 4.24 2.23 17.44
C MET A 251 2.97 2.60 18.21
N LEU A 252 2.43 3.80 18.00
CA LEU A 252 1.18 4.26 18.62
C LEU A 252 -0.03 3.42 18.18
N GLY A 253 -0.10 3.05 16.89
CA GLY A 253 -1.16 2.16 16.39
C GLY A 253 -1.07 0.75 16.97
N THR A 254 0.13 0.23 17.15
CA THR A 254 0.33 -1.04 17.85
C THR A 254 -0.15 -0.96 19.29
N ASP A 255 0.18 0.11 20.01
CA ASP A 255 -0.28 0.34 21.39
C ASP A 255 -1.80 0.48 21.48
N HIS A 256 -2.40 1.19 20.50
CA HIS A 256 -3.86 1.32 20.40
C HIS A 256 -4.54 -0.06 20.30
N VAL A 257 -4.11 -0.90 19.37
CA VAL A 257 -4.69 -2.25 19.21
C VAL A 257 -4.49 -3.12 20.45
N LEU A 258 -3.30 -3.10 21.06
CA LEU A 258 -3.04 -3.84 22.29
C LEU A 258 -3.85 -3.36 23.50
N ALA A 259 -4.30 -2.10 23.48
CA ALA A 259 -5.17 -1.56 24.51
C ALA A 259 -6.65 -1.95 24.29
N GLN A 260 -7.10 -2.00 23.01
CA GLN A 260 -8.47 -2.36 22.65
C GLN A 260 -8.71 -3.89 22.71
N HIS A 261 -7.67 -4.70 22.48
CA HIS A 261 -7.73 -6.15 22.38
C HIS A 261 -6.91 -6.82 23.49
N PRO A 262 -7.42 -6.87 24.75
CA PRO A 262 -6.71 -7.45 25.90
C PRO A 262 -6.48 -8.97 25.77
N GLU A 263 -7.13 -9.64 24.83
CA GLU A 263 -6.92 -11.04 24.47
C GLU A 263 -5.61 -11.29 23.70
N ILE A 264 -4.94 -10.23 23.24
CA ILE A 264 -3.61 -10.34 22.62
C ILE A 264 -2.55 -10.51 23.72
N ASP A 265 -1.68 -11.51 23.54
CA ASP A 265 -0.50 -11.70 24.39
C ASP A 265 0.57 -10.67 24.04
N LYS A 266 0.75 -9.68 24.92
CA LYS A 266 1.70 -8.57 24.71
C LYS A 266 3.16 -9.00 24.64
N ASP A 267 3.50 -10.19 25.16
CA ASP A 267 4.85 -10.77 25.09
C ASP A 267 5.09 -11.53 23.77
N ARG A 268 4.05 -11.72 22.96
CA ARG A 268 4.11 -12.42 21.68
C ARG A 268 3.60 -11.53 20.53
N VAL A 269 4.13 -10.31 20.45
CA VAL A 269 3.91 -9.40 19.34
C VAL A 269 5.11 -9.44 18.40
N TYR A 270 4.84 -9.60 17.12
CA TYR A 270 5.83 -9.72 16.05
C TYR A 270 5.71 -8.56 15.07
N VAL A 271 6.77 -8.31 14.28
CA VAL A 271 6.74 -7.30 13.23
C VAL A 271 7.21 -7.90 11.92
N MET A 272 6.52 -7.55 10.83
CA MET A 272 6.96 -7.95 9.49
C MET A 272 6.52 -6.94 8.44
N GLY A 273 7.21 -6.98 7.30
CA GLY A 273 6.87 -6.17 6.16
C GLY A 273 7.82 -6.36 5.00
N GLY A 274 7.41 -5.86 3.83
CA GLY A 274 8.19 -5.98 2.60
C GLY A 274 8.44 -4.63 1.93
N SER A 275 9.58 -4.48 1.24
CA SER A 275 9.97 -3.24 0.57
C SER A 275 10.15 -2.09 1.59
N TYR A 276 9.39 -0.99 1.49
CA TYR A 276 9.33 0.01 2.56
C TYR A 276 9.00 -0.63 3.92
N GLY A 277 8.02 -1.57 3.98
CA GLY A 277 7.73 -2.30 5.21
C GLY A 277 8.91 -3.15 5.71
N GLY A 278 9.75 -3.64 4.80
CA GLY A 278 11.01 -4.32 5.14
C GLY A 278 12.07 -3.35 5.66
N PHE A 279 12.20 -2.17 5.04
CA PHE A 279 13.01 -1.06 5.59
C PHE A 279 12.58 -0.73 7.01
N MET A 280 11.29 -0.51 7.21
CA MET A 280 10.73 -0.17 8.52
C MET A 280 10.91 -1.31 9.53
N THR A 281 10.78 -2.57 9.13
CA THR A 281 11.07 -3.72 9.99
C THR A 281 12.54 -3.73 10.44
N ASN A 282 13.49 -3.50 9.53
CA ASN A 282 14.90 -3.37 9.85
C ASN A 282 15.17 -2.16 10.77
N TRP A 283 14.49 -1.04 10.52
CA TRP A 283 14.56 0.16 11.36
C TRP A 283 14.08 -0.11 12.78
N ILE A 284 12.90 -0.72 12.92
CA ILE A 284 12.28 -1.06 14.20
C ILE A 284 13.22 -1.90 15.08
N VAL A 285 13.82 -2.95 14.54
CA VAL A 285 14.70 -3.84 15.34
C VAL A 285 15.99 -3.17 15.80
N GLY A 286 16.41 -2.09 15.14
CA GLY A 286 17.53 -1.24 15.56
C GLY A 286 17.15 -0.17 16.61
N HIS A 287 15.85 0.10 16.84
CA HIS A 287 15.36 1.19 17.67
C HIS A 287 14.54 0.73 18.89
N THR A 288 13.99 -0.49 18.86
CA THR A 288 13.22 -1.05 19.98
C THR A 288 13.34 -2.56 20.03
N ASP A 289 13.28 -3.15 21.21
CA ASP A 289 13.26 -4.60 21.44
C ASP A 289 11.87 -5.11 21.91
N ARG A 290 10.80 -4.32 21.64
CA ARG A 290 9.41 -4.66 22.04
C ARG A 290 8.84 -5.87 21.29
N PHE A 291 9.33 -6.18 20.09
CA PHE A 291 8.85 -7.28 19.26
C PHE A 291 9.60 -8.58 19.55
N ARG A 292 8.87 -9.69 19.66
CA ARG A 292 9.43 -11.01 19.99
C ARG A 292 10.31 -11.58 18.90
N ALA A 293 9.97 -11.33 17.63
CA ALA A 293 10.77 -11.62 16.44
C ALA A 293 10.30 -10.76 15.27
N ALA A 294 11.10 -10.71 14.22
CA ALA A 294 10.83 -9.92 13.02
C ALA A 294 10.99 -10.75 11.73
N ILE A 295 10.23 -10.40 10.68
CA ILE A 295 10.42 -10.93 9.32
C ILE A 295 10.54 -9.74 8.36
N SER A 296 11.71 -9.59 7.75
CA SER A 296 12.01 -8.52 6.81
C SER A 296 12.11 -9.10 5.40
N GLN A 297 11.22 -8.63 4.50
CA GLN A 297 11.12 -9.15 3.14
C GLN A 297 11.56 -8.09 2.14
N ARG A 298 12.34 -8.45 1.11
CA ARG A 298 12.75 -7.54 0.01
C ARG A 298 13.04 -6.12 0.52
N SER A 299 13.90 -6.01 1.52
CA SER A 299 14.06 -4.82 2.34
C SER A 299 15.19 -3.91 1.88
N ILE A 300 15.23 -2.73 2.48
CA ILE A 300 16.33 -1.77 2.35
C ILE A 300 17.02 -1.67 3.71
N SER A 301 18.35 -1.61 3.71
CA SER A 301 19.15 -1.46 4.93
C SER A 301 20.19 -0.35 4.85
N ASN A 302 20.63 0.01 3.64
CA ASN A 302 21.71 0.97 3.42
C ASN A 302 21.39 1.90 2.23
N TRP A 303 21.01 3.12 2.50
CA TRP A 303 20.65 4.09 1.47
C TRP A 303 21.83 4.52 0.59
N ILE A 304 23.07 4.43 1.10
CA ILE A 304 24.28 4.77 0.32
C ILE A 304 24.47 3.75 -0.81
N SER A 305 24.42 2.45 -0.52
CA SER A 305 24.55 1.43 -1.58
C SER A 305 23.30 1.34 -2.44
N PHE A 306 22.10 1.50 -1.85
CA PHE A 306 20.84 1.52 -2.58
C PHE A 306 20.83 2.59 -3.68
N TYR A 307 21.42 3.77 -3.43
CA TYR A 307 21.52 4.86 -4.41
C TYR A 307 22.11 4.41 -5.75
N GLY A 308 23.13 3.57 -5.74
CA GLY A 308 23.84 3.14 -6.95
C GLY A 308 23.48 1.75 -7.46
N THR A 309 22.74 0.93 -6.70
CA THR A 309 22.46 -0.47 -7.03
C THR A 309 21.01 -0.74 -7.40
N SER A 310 20.05 0.08 -6.91
CA SER A 310 18.64 -0.05 -7.24
C SER A 310 18.31 0.53 -8.61
N ASP A 311 17.30 -0.05 -9.28
CA ASP A 311 16.73 0.46 -10.54
C ASP A 311 16.10 1.86 -10.41
N ILE A 312 15.77 2.28 -9.17
CA ILE A 312 15.24 3.62 -8.84
C ILE A 312 16.16 4.38 -7.87
N GLY A 313 17.38 3.89 -7.62
CA GLY A 313 18.22 4.30 -6.50
C GLY A 313 18.43 5.81 -6.36
N ALA A 314 19.13 6.44 -7.30
CA ALA A 314 19.39 7.87 -7.27
C ALA A 314 18.08 8.68 -7.21
N PHE A 315 17.14 8.36 -8.11
CA PHE A 315 15.86 9.04 -8.19
C PHE A 315 15.06 8.93 -6.87
N PHE A 316 14.95 7.72 -6.31
CA PHE A 316 14.22 7.52 -5.05
C PHE A 316 14.88 8.27 -3.88
N VAL A 317 16.19 8.15 -3.74
CA VAL A 317 16.92 8.76 -2.61
C VAL A 317 16.88 10.28 -2.68
N GLU A 318 17.09 10.88 -3.86
CA GLU A 318 17.06 12.33 -4.02
C GLU A 318 15.66 12.92 -3.75
N PHE A 319 14.61 12.28 -4.24
CA PHE A 319 13.25 12.79 -4.10
C PHE A 319 12.58 12.40 -2.77
N GLN A 320 12.78 11.19 -2.27
CA GLN A 320 12.12 10.73 -1.05
C GLN A 320 12.91 11.10 0.21
N LEU A 321 14.23 10.87 0.22
CA LEU A 321 15.05 11.21 1.38
C LEU A 321 15.57 12.65 1.32
N GLN A 322 15.36 13.34 0.19
CA GLN A 322 15.83 14.72 -0.05
C GLN A 322 17.34 14.87 0.20
N ARG A 323 18.11 13.86 -0.21
CA ARG A 323 19.58 13.77 -0.04
C ARG A 323 20.20 13.09 -1.25
N ASP A 324 21.49 13.32 -1.43
CA ASP A 324 22.32 12.63 -2.42
C ASP A 324 23.63 12.12 -1.78
N LEU A 325 24.52 11.54 -2.59
CA LEU A 325 25.79 11.00 -2.09
C LEU A 325 26.73 12.05 -1.49
N SER A 326 26.49 13.36 -1.67
CA SER A 326 27.27 14.42 -1.01
C SER A 326 26.97 14.50 0.49
N ASP A 327 25.79 14.03 0.93
CA ASP A 327 25.40 13.86 2.35
C ASP A 327 25.42 12.39 2.78
N ALA A 328 26.53 11.70 2.56
CA ALA A 328 26.68 10.29 2.92
C ALA A 328 26.45 10.03 4.42
N GLU A 329 26.79 10.99 5.30
CA GLU A 329 26.53 10.89 6.73
C GLU A 329 25.01 10.94 7.04
N GLY A 330 24.27 11.81 6.38
CA GLY A 330 22.80 11.87 6.50
C GLY A 330 22.14 10.59 5.99
N LEU A 331 22.54 10.08 4.82
CA LEU A 331 22.07 8.81 4.28
C LEU A 331 22.38 7.64 5.22
N TRP A 332 23.57 7.62 5.81
CA TRP A 332 23.95 6.60 6.78
C TRP A 332 23.05 6.64 8.02
N ARG A 333 22.79 7.82 8.58
CA ARG A 333 21.90 7.97 9.76
C ARG A 333 20.48 7.49 9.50
N LEU A 334 19.97 7.64 8.29
CA LEU A 334 18.65 7.14 7.87
C LEU A 334 18.66 5.66 7.48
N SER A 335 19.83 5.02 7.42
CA SER A 335 19.97 3.62 7.05
C SER A 335 19.78 2.70 8.26
N PRO A 336 18.88 1.68 8.20
CA PRO A 336 18.73 0.70 9.27
C PRO A 336 20.05 0.03 9.69
N LEU A 337 20.97 -0.14 8.73
CA LEU A 337 22.28 -0.75 8.97
C LEU A 337 23.13 0.03 9.99
N ALA A 338 22.99 1.36 10.04
CA ALA A 338 23.69 2.21 11.02
C ALA A 338 23.29 1.90 12.47
N HIS A 339 22.08 1.38 12.67
CA HIS A 339 21.50 1.08 13.97
C HIS A 339 21.52 -0.41 14.32
N ALA A 340 22.05 -1.25 13.45
CA ALA A 340 22.09 -2.70 13.60
C ALA A 340 22.79 -3.15 14.90
N ALA A 341 23.75 -2.37 15.40
CA ALA A 341 24.46 -2.64 16.66
C ALA A 341 23.55 -2.65 17.89
N ASN A 342 22.38 -2.02 17.83
CA ASN A 342 21.41 -1.98 18.94
C ASN A 342 20.44 -3.16 18.91
N ALA A 343 20.34 -3.87 17.79
CA ALA A 343 19.35 -4.91 17.58
C ALA A 343 19.57 -6.15 18.47
N LYS A 344 18.47 -6.63 19.06
CA LYS A 344 18.44 -7.87 19.86
C LYS A 344 17.36 -8.83 19.36
N THR A 345 16.36 -8.31 18.66
CA THR A 345 15.21 -9.08 18.18
C THR A 345 15.63 -10.08 17.11
N PRO A 346 15.33 -11.40 17.29
CA PRO A 346 15.54 -12.39 16.24
C PRO A 346 14.88 -11.98 14.93
N ILE A 347 15.58 -12.16 13.81
CA ILE A 347 15.07 -11.72 12.51
C ILE A 347 15.27 -12.74 11.39
N LEU A 348 14.20 -13.00 10.64
CA LEU A 348 14.24 -13.70 9.37
C LEU A 348 14.28 -12.70 8.23
N LEU A 349 15.28 -12.79 7.38
CA LEU A 349 15.38 -12.04 6.14
C LEU A 349 14.94 -12.94 4.98
N MET A 350 14.05 -12.42 4.11
CA MET A 350 13.57 -13.13 2.93
C MET A 350 13.77 -12.23 1.70
N HIS A 351 14.47 -12.73 0.67
CA HIS A 351 14.82 -11.90 -0.46
C HIS A 351 14.89 -12.69 -1.77
N SER A 352 14.42 -12.06 -2.85
CA SER A 352 14.49 -12.59 -4.20
C SER A 352 15.83 -12.26 -4.85
N GLU A 353 16.46 -13.24 -5.51
CA GLU A 353 17.81 -13.07 -6.05
C GLU A 353 17.88 -12.11 -7.26
N GLN A 354 16.76 -11.92 -7.99
CA GLN A 354 16.66 -11.01 -9.13
C GLN A 354 15.88 -9.74 -8.80
N ASP A 355 15.88 -9.34 -7.53
CA ASP A 355 15.27 -8.10 -7.10
C ASP A 355 16.17 -6.91 -7.46
N LEU A 356 15.76 -6.13 -8.47
CA LEU A 356 16.45 -4.91 -8.89
C LEU A 356 15.92 -3.66 -8.18
N ARG A 357 14.71 -3.73 -7.58
CA ARG A 357 14.09 -2.63 -6.84
C ARG A 357 14.75 -2.45 -5.48
N CYS A 358 14.80 -3.52 -4.70
CA CYS A 358 15.58 -3.62 -3.48
C CYS A 358 16.66 -4.68 -3.72
N PRO A 359 17.88 -4.31 -4.11
CA PRO A 359 18.89 -5.28 -4.48
C PRO A 359 19.24 -6.25 -3.36
N MET A 360 19.57 -7.48 -3.73
CA MET A 360 19.87 -8.59 -2.79
C MET A 360 20.90 -8.21 -1.71
N GLU A 361 21.88 -7.38 -2.08
CA GLU A 361 22.94 -6.94 -1.17
C GLU A 361 22.42 -6.16 0.05
N GLN A 362 21.23 -5.57 -0.03
CA GLN A 362 20.57 -4.91 1.10
C GLN A 362 20.26 -5.90 2.24
N ALA A 363 19.76 -7.09 1.89
CA ALA A 363 19.54 -8.16 2.86
C ALA A 363 20.85 -8.78 3.34
N GLU A 364 21.83 -8.97 2.46
CA GLU A 364 23.13 -9.54 2.80
C GLU A 364 23.89 -8.67 3.81
N GLN A 365 23.95 -7.35 3.60
CA GLN A 365 24.57 -6.40 4.53
C GLN A 365 23.93 -6.50 5.93
N PHE A 366 22.59 -6.47 5.99
CA PHE A 366 21.87 -6.51 7.25
C PHE A 366 22.05 -7.87 7.94
N TYR A 367 22.01 -8.99 7.18
CA TYR A 367 22.28 -10.33 7.69
C TYR A 367 23.65 -10.43 8.36
N VAL A 368 24.70 -9.96 7.69
CA VAL A 368 26.06 -9.98 8.23
C VAL A 368 26.16 -9.14 9.51
N ALA A 369 25.55 -7.95 9.52
CA ALA A 369 25.53 -7.09 10.69
C ALA A 369 24.86 -7.78 11.89
N MET A 370 23.66 -8.37 11.70
CA MET A 370 22.94 -9.10 12.74
C MET A 370 23.74 -10.30 13.26
N LYS A 371 24.36 -11.09 12.38
CA LYS A 371 25.20 -12.22 12.79
C LYS A 371 26.40 -11.78 13.62
N LYS A 372 27.05 -10.66 13.26
CA LYS A 372 28.17 -10.11 14.04
C LYS A 372 27.76 -9.65 15.44
N GLN A 373 26.51 -9.19 15.60
CA GLN A 373 25.97 -8.84 16.92
C GLN A 373 25.52 -10.08 17.73
N GLY A 374 25.59 -11.29 17.16
CA GLY A 374 25.12 -12.51 17.82
C GLY A 374 23.58 -12.64 17.84
N VAL A 375 22.87 -11.84 17.06
CA VAL A 375 21.41 -11.95 16.93
C VAL A 375 21.06 -13.22 16.15
N ASP A 376 20.06 -13.96 16.63
CA ASP A 376 19.53 -15.11 15.91
C ASP A 376 18.90 -14.65 14.60
N THR A 377 19.57 -14.97 13.49
CA THR A 377 19.22 -14.44 12.17
C THR A 377 19.40 -15.50 11.10
N LYS A 378 18.41 -15.57 10.21
CA LYS A 378 18.43 -16.41 9.01
C LYS A 378 18.16 -15.58 7.78
N LEU A 379 18.82 -15.90 6.67
CA LEU A 379 18.53 -15.35 5.34
C LEU A 379 18.01 -16.49 4.47
N ILE A 380 16.85 -16.29 3.86
CA ILE A 380 16.26 -17.19 2.85
C ILE A 380 16.23 -16.43 1.53
N THR A 381 16.80 -17.01 0.49
CA THR A 381 16.79 -16.45 -0.86
C THR A 381 15.87 -17.24 -1.77
N PHE A 382 15.29 -16.57 -2.75
CA PHE A 382 14.41 -17.16 -3.74
C PHE A 382 15.02 -16.98 -5.13
N PRO A 383 15.53 -18.07 -5.74
CA PRO A 383 16.09 -17.99 -7.09
C PRO A 383 15.01 -17.65 -8.11
N GLU A 384 15.42 -17.07 -9.25
CA GLU A 384 14.54 -16.77 -10.38
C GLU A 384 13.33 -15.88 -10.03
N SER A 385 13.43 -15.12 -8.95
CA SER A 385 12.35 -14.29 -8.44
C SER A 385 12.77 -12.82 -8.35
N ASN A 386 11.82 -11.93 -8.64
CA ASN A 386 11.99 -10.49 -8.55
C ASN A 386 11.30 -9.89 -7.31
N HIS A 387 11.21 -8.57 -7.23
CA HIS A 387 10.61 -7.82 -6.14
C HIS A 387 9.14 -8.21 -5.85
N GLY A 388 8.40 -8.64 -6.86
CA GLY A 388 6.99 -8.98 -6.78
C GLY A 388 6.68 -10.43 -6.38
N LEU A 389 7.64 -11.23 -5.87
CA LEU A 389 7.48 -12.66 -5.59
C LEU A 389 6.14 -13.04 -4.94
N SER A 390 5.74 -12.36 -3.86
CA SER A 390 4.50 -12.67 -3.12
C SER A 390 3.22 -12.37 -3.90
N ARG A 391 3.28 -11.60 -4.98
CA ARG A 391 2.14 -11.16 -5.78
C ARG A 391 2.08 -11.81 -7.15
N ASN A 392 3.16 -11.71 -7.93
CA ASN A 392 3.24 -12.17 -9.32
C ASN A 392 4.38 -13.16 -9.59
N GLY A 393 5.03 -13.66 -8.54
CA GLY A 393 6.08 -14.68 -8.66
C GLY A 393 5.56 -16.04 -9.09
N LEU A 394 6.48 -16.92 -9.43
CA LEU A 394 6.17 -18.30 -9.82
C LEU A 394 5.38 -19.02 -8.71
N PRO A 395 4.25 -19.69 -9.02
CA PRO A 395 3.39 -20.30 -8.01
C PRO A 395 4.11 -21.31 -7.08
N ASN A 396 5.07 -22.06 -7.59
CA ASN A 396 5.87 -23.02 -6.81
C ASN A 396 6.83 -22.33 -5.80
N LEU A 397 7.13 -21.04 -5.98
CA LEU A 397 7.93 -20.27 -5.04
C LEU A 397 7.06 -19.47 -4.08
N ARG A 398 5.90 -18.98 -4.53
CA ARG A 398 4.93 -18.26 -3.69
C ARG A 398 4.38 -19.14 -2.55
N GLY A 399 4.21 -20.44 -2.76
CA GLY A 399 3.67 -21.39 -1.78
C GLY A 399 4.70 -21.90 -0.76
N LYS A 400 5.95 -21.45 -0.84
CA LYS A 400 7.02 -21.81 0.11
C LYS A 400 7.14 -20.77 1.22
#